data_533ba33e6a7443ab553d9dce69c17461
#
_entry.id   533ba33e6a7443ab553d9dce69c17461
#
_cell.length_a   1.000
_cell.length_b   1.000
_cell.length_c   1.000
_cell.angle_alpha   90.00
_cell.angle_beta   90.00
_cell.angle_gamma   90.00
#
_symmetry.space_group_name_H-M   'P 1'
#
loop_
_entity.id
_entity.type
_entity.pdbx_description
1 polymer ?
#
loop_
_entity_poly.entity_id
_entity_poly.type
_entity_poly.pdbx_seq_one_letter_code
_entity_poly.pdbx_strand_id
1 'polypeptide(L)'
;ISQDAKGRYNLNDLHRASGGADKHKPSHFTSNQQTKDLIAELLKTGDFPPVKTTVGRNGGTYVVKELVYAYGMWINAAFHLDVIRTFDKVANDIGDWRKLRHQSASSFKVANDLLKLVREANGKETESHHYSNEARLINWALTGEFKGVDRDQCTSSDLDLLAHLQERNAVLIGRGLQYDQRKPIIKQYAMDWRMAH
;
A
#
# COMPACT_ATOMS: atom_id res chain seq x y z
N ILE A 1 7.23 -11.21 -25.35
CA ILE A 1 6.18 -10.43 -26.02
C ILE A 1 6.86 -9.25 -26.64
N SER A 2 6.81 -9.15 -27.97
CA SER A 2 7.41 -8.04 -28.72
C SER A 2 6.63 -6.74 -28.50
N GLN A 3 7.33 -5.62 -28.64
CA GLN A 3 6.76 -4.28 -28.54
C GLN A 3 7.04 -3.50 -29.82
N ASP A 4 6.18 -2.54 -30.13
CA ASP A 4 6.45 -1.55 -31.18
C ASP A 4 7.20 -0.33 -30.64
N ALA A 5 7.54 0.62 -31.53
CA ALA A 5 8.27 1.85 -31.17
C ALA A 5 7.54 2.79 -30.19
N LYS A 6 6.25 2.56 -29.91
CA LYS A 6 5.45 3.29 -28.92
C LYS A 6 5.27 2.51 -27.61
N GLY A 7 5.95 1.35 -27.45
CA GLY A 7 5.87 0.50 -26.27
C GLY A 7 4.59 -0.35 -26.18
N ARG A 8 3.78 -0.43 -27.23
CA ARG A 8 2.62 -1.29 -27.27
C ARG A 8 3.02 -2.75 -27.47
N TYR A 9 2.33 -3.66 -26.82
CA TYR A 9 2.59 -5.10 -26.78
C TYR A 9 1.85 -5.86 -27.87
N ASN A 10 2.50 -6.84 -28.47
CA ASN A 10 1.93 -7.66 -29.51
C ASN A 10 1.00 -8.73 -28.93
N LEU A 11 -0.31 -8.62 -29.15
CA LEU A 11 -1.31 -9.60 -28.71
C LEU A 11 -1.15 -10.97 -29.41
N ASN A 12 -0.58 -11.04 -30.60
CA ASN A 12 -0.37 -12.32 -31.29
C ASN A 12 0.67 -13.18 -30.56
N ASP A 13 1.65 -12.55 -29.89
CA ASP A 13 2.61 -13.28 -29.07
C ASP A 13 1.92 -13.86 -27.82
N LEU A 14 1.06 -13.08 -27.18
CA LEU A 14 0.23 -13.55 -26.05
C LEU A 14 -0.71 -14.67 -26.45
N HIS A 15 -1.36 -14.53 -27.59
CA HIS A 15 -2.24 -15.56 -28.15
C HIS A 15 -1.51 -16.89 -28.35
N ARG A 16 -0.32 -16.85 -28.97
CA ARG A 16 0.52 -18.05 -29.12
C ARG A 16 0.96 -18.65 -27.79
N ALA A 17 1.39 -17.82 -26.85
CA ALA A 17 1.79 -18.25 -25.52
C ALA A 17 0.65 -18.88 -24.71
N SER A 18 -0.60 -18.46 -24.95
CA SER A 18 -1.80 -19.01 -24.32
C SER A 18 -2.36 -20.29 -24.98
N GLY A 19 -1.64 -20.86 -25.94
CA GLY A 19 -2.05 -22.07 -26.65
C GLY A 19 -2.71 -21.84 -28.01
N GLY A 20 -2.87 -20.60 -28.46
CA GLY A 20 -3.28 -20.25 -29.83
C GLY A 20 -4.71 -20.66 -30.23
N ALA A 21 -5.63 -20.83 -29.26
CA ALA A 21 -6.99 -21.26 -29.53
C ALA A 21 -7.75 -20.25 -30.44
N ASP A 22 -8.45 -20.73 -31.46
CA ASP A 22 -9.10 -19.90 -32.47
C ASP A 22 -10.08 -18.89 -31.88
N LYS A 23 -10.85 -19.30 -30.87
CA LYS A 23 -11.78 -18.45 -30.12
C LYS A 23 -11.12 -17.27 -29.39
N HIS A 24 -9.83 -17.35 -29.16
CA HIS A 24 -9.04 -16.36 -28.44
C HIS A 24 -8.18 -15.48 -29.36
N LYS A 25 -8.42 -15.48 -30.67
CA LYS A 25 -7.70 -14.61 -31.61
C LYS A 25 -7.80 -13.14 -31.21
N PRO A 26 -6.70 -12.35 -31.33
CA PRO A 26 -6.71 -10.92 -31.07
C PRO A 26 -7.81 -10.14 -31.84
N SER A 27 -8.15 -10.59 -33.06
CA SER A 27 -9.24 -9.99 -33.85
C SER A 27 -10.61 -10.14 -33.19
N HIS A 28 -10.89 -11.30 -32.58
CA HIS A 28 -12.12 -11.50 -31.83
C HIS A 28 -12.20 -10.63 -30.59
N PHE A 29 -11.10 -10.51 -29.86
CA PHE A 29 -11.00 -9.61 -28.70
C PHE A 29 -11.27 -8.16 -29.10
N THR A 30 -10.57 -7.63 -30.11
CA THR A 30 -10.71 -6.22 -30.52
C THR A 30 -12.06 -5.92 -31.17
N SER A 31 -12.76 -6.92 -31.68
CA SER A 31 -14.10 -6.76 -32.28
C SER A 31 -15.24 -6.81 -31.28
N ASN A 32 -15.02 -7.34 -30.05
CA ASN A 32 -16.08 -7.44 -29.08
C ASN A 32 -16.44 -6.04 -28.52
N GLN A 33 -17.71 -5.83 -28.14
CA GLN A 33 -18.24 -4.53 -27.77
C GLN A 33 -17.53 -3.98 -26.51
N GLN A 34 -17.34 -4.79 -25.49
CA GLN A 34 -16.68 -4.38 -24.25
C GLN A 34 -15.26 -3.88 -24.48
N THR A 35 -14.52 -4.53 -25.39
CA THR A 35 -13.16 -4.07 -25.76
C THR A 35 -13.20 -2.76 -26.56
N LYS A 36 -14.18 -2.57 -27.43
CA LYS A 36 -14.36 -1.30 -28.16
C LYS A 36 -14.65 -0.14 -27.21
N ASP A 37 -15.51 -0.38 -26.22
CA ASP A 37 -15.84 0.62 -25.21
C ASP A 37 -14.61 0.98 -24.37
N LEU A 38 -13.81 -0.01 -23.98
CA LEU A 38 -12.53 0.22 -23.26
C LEU A 38 -11.53 1.00 -24.13
N ILE A 39 -11.43 0.67 -25.43
CA ILE A 39 -10.59 1.41 -26.38
C ILE A 39 -11.05 2.87 -26.47
N ALA A 40 -12.36 3.12 -26.52
CA ALA A 40 -12.91 4.48 -26.57
C ALA A 40 -12.57 5.29 -25.32
N GLU A 41 -12.61 4.69 -24.13
CA GLU A 41 -12.18 5.35 -22.90
C GLU A 41 -10.66 5.64 -22.89
N LEU A 42 -9.85 4.69 -23.32
CA LEU A 42 -8.38 4.88 -23.41
C LEU A 42 -7.98 5.97 -24.41
N LEU A 43 -8.77 6.18 -25.48
CA LEU A 43 -8.54 7.27 -26.42
C LEU A 43 -8.78 8.66 -25.83
N LYS A 44 -9.61 8.79 -24.78
CA LYS A 44 -9.88 10.07 -24.12
C LYS A 44 -8.72 10.53 -23.21
N THR A 45 -7.94 9.58 -22.72
CA THR A 45 -6.91 9.83 -21.69
C THR A 45 -5.47 9.61 -22.18
N GLY A 46 -5.30 9.01 -23.36
CA GLY A 46 -3.99 8.64 -23.89
C GLY A 46 -3.47 9.57 -24.97
N ASP A 47 -2.16 9.74 -25.02
CA ASP A 47 -1.45 10.60 -26.00
C ASP A 47 -1.36 9.97 -27.39
N PHE A 48 -1.71 8.69 -27.55
CA PHE A 48 -1.65 7.97 -28.83
C PHE A 48 -2.67 6.82 -28.89
N PRO A 49 -3.01 6.34 -30.09
CA PRO A 49 -3.99 5.27 -30.27
C PRO A 49 -3.60 4.02 -29.47
N PRO A 50 -4.52 3.49 -28.60
CA PRO A 50 -4.25 2.34 -27.73
C PRO A 50 -4.11 1.02 -28.49
N VAL A 51 -4.56 0.97 -29.76
CA VAL A 51 -4.45 -0.19 -30.64
C VAL A 51 -3.84 0.22 -31.97
N LYS A 52 -2.91 -0.60 -32.48
CA LYS A 52 -2.36 -0.50 -33.83
C LYS A 52 -2.28 -1.89 -34.45
N THR A 53 -2.92 -2.07 -35.59
CA THR A 53 -2.79 -3.30 -36.40
C THR A 53 -1.84 -3.04 -37.57
N THR A 54 -0.87 -3.94 -37.75
CA THR A 54 0.05 -3.96 -38.89
C THR A 54 -0.11 -5.25 -39.66
N VAL A 55 -0.11 -5.17 -40.99
CA VAL A 55 -0.20 -6.30 -41.88
C VAL A 55 1.20 -6.70 -42.37
N GLY A 56 1.42 -7.97 -42.66
CA GLY A 56 2.69 -8.48 -43.21
C GLY A 56 3.35 -9.55 -42.33
N ARG A 57 4.54 -10.01 -42.78
CA ARG A 57 5.29 -11.10 -42.14
C ARG A 57 5.59 -10.84 -40.66
N ASN A 58 5.84 -9.57 -40.30
CA ASN A 58 6.09 -9.12 -38.93
C ASN A 58 4.89 -8.32 -38.39
N GLY A 59 3.71 -8.52 -38.99
CA GLY A 59 2.49 -7.87 -38.58
C GLY A 59 1.90 -8.40 -37.27
N GLY A 60 0.95 -7.68 -36.72
CA GLY A 60 0.25 -8.07 -35.49
C GLY A 60 -0.64 -6.96 -34.95
N THR A 61 -1.39 -7.30 -33.93
CA THR A 61 -2.20 -6.35 -33.17
C THR A 61 -1.41 -5.90 -31.94
N TYR A 62 -0.98 -4.65 -31.98
CA TYR A 62 -0.20 -4.03 -30.90
C TYR A 62 -1.13 -3.19 -30.02
N VAL A 63 -1.07 -3.37 -28.71
CA VAL A 63 -1.97 -2.71 -27.77
C VAL A 63 -1.23 -2.16 -26.55
N VAL A 64 -1.80 -1.15 -25.90
CA VAL A 64 -1.32 -0.63 -24.61
C VAL A 64 -1.50 -1.65 -23.49
N LYS A 65 -0.80 -1.44 -22.39
CA LYS A 65 -0.70 -2.36 -21.24
C LYS A 65 -2.07 -2.73 -20.66
N GLU A 66 -2.98 -1.80 -20.59
CA GLU A 66 -4.35 -1.98 -20.08
C GLU A 66 -5.12 -3.02 -20.91
N LEU A 67 -4.96 -2.98 -22.21
CA LEU A 67 -5.58 -3.95 -23.13
C LEU A 67 -4.87 -5.32 -23.09
N VAL A 68 -3.60 -5.40 -22.69
CA VAL A 68 -2.93 -6.68 -22.42
C VAL A 68 -3.58 -7.37 -21.23
N TYR A 69 -3.84 -6.66 -20.15
CA TYR A 69 -4.54 -7.22 -18.99
C TYR A 69 -5.96 -7.62 -19.30
N ALA A 70 -6.70 -6.76 -20.01
CA ALA A 70 -8.07 -7.08 -20.45
C ALA A 70 -8.10 -8.32 -21.34
N TYR A 71 -7.15 -8.47 -22.27
CA TYR A 71 -7.01 -9.67 -23.09
C TYR A 71 -6.70 -10.92 -22.27
N GLY A 72 -5.77 -10.83 -21.33
CA GLY A 72 -5.44 -11.94 -20.42
C GLY A 72 -6.65 -12.40 -19.60
N MET A 73 -7.42 -11.47 -19.06
CA MET A 73 -8.67 -11.77 -18.33
C MET A 73 -9.75 -12.38 -19.24
N TRP A 74 -9.83 -11.94 -20.48
CA TRP A 74 -10.79 -12.46 -21.44
C TRP A 74 -10.51 -13.90 -21.88
N ILE A 75 -9.23 -14.27 -22.05
CA ILE A 75 -8.85 -15.62 -22.50
C ILE A 75 -8.71 -16.63 -21.37
N ASN A 76 -8.52 -16.19 -20.13
CA ASN A 76 -8.25 -17.08 -19.00
C ASN A 76 -9.04 -16.65 -17.76
N ALA A 77 -10.09 -17.40 -17.43
CA ALA A 77 -10.95 -17.13 -16.28
C ALA A 77 -10.21 -17.25 -14.93
N ALA A 78 -9.21 -18.13 -14.81
CA ALA A 78 -8.41 -18.24 -13.60
C ALA A 78 -7.57 -16.97 -13.40
N PHE A 79 -6.89 -16.48 -14.43
CA PHE A 79 -6.15 -15.22 -14.37
C PHE A 79 -7.08 -14.04 -14.05
N HIS A 80 -8.30 -14.00 -14.63
CA HIS A 80 -9.29 -12.97 -14.29
C HIS A 80 -9.64 -12.97 -12.81
N LEU A 81 -9.87 -14.15 -12.23
CA LEU A 81 -10.17 -14.30 -10.82
C LEU A 81 -8.98 -13.88 -9.93
N ASP A 82 -7.76 -14.21 -10.34
CA ASP A 82 -6.55 -13.81 -9.62
C ASP A 82 -6.35 -12.29 -9.63
N VAL A 83 -6.66 -11.62 -10.76
CA VAL A 83 -6.65 -10.15 -10.84
C VAL A 83 -7.66 -9.54 -9.88
N ILE A 84 -8.91 -10.06 -9.85
CA ILE A 84 -9.94 -9.59 -8.93
C ILE A 84 -9.48 -9.75 -7.47
N ARG A 85 -9.00 -10.93 -7.10
CA ARG A 85 -8.54 -11.22 -5.72
C ARG A 85 -7.36 -10.35 -5.31
N THR A 86 -6.43 -10.12 -6.24
CA THR A 86 -5.27 -9.24 -5.99
C THR A 86 -5.72 -7.80 -5.79
N PHE A 87 -6.67 -7.33 -6.60
CA PHE A 87 -7.23 -5.98 -6.44
C PHE A 87 -7.94 -5.83 -5.09
N ASP A 88 -8.79 -6.79 -4.71
CA ASP A 88 -9.47 -6.79 -3.42
C ASP A 88 -8.48 -6.77 -2.26
N LYS A 89 -7.42 -7.59 -2.35
CA LYS A 89 -6.37 -7.61 -1.33
C LYS A 89 -5.69 -6.24 -1.21
N VAL A 90 -5.24 -5.67 -2.31
CA VAL A 90 -4.57 -4.35 -2.31
C VAL A 90 -5.51 -3.24 -1.81
N ALA A 91 -6.79 -3.26 -2.21
CA ALA A 91 -7.78 -2.29 -1.77
C ALA A 91 -8.04 -2.39 -0.25
N ASN A 92 -8.11 -3.61 0.30
CA ASN A 92 -8.27 -3.86 1.73
C ASN A 92 -7.01 -3.43 2.49
N ASP A 93 -5.81 -3.79 2.02
CA ASP A 93 -4.53 -3.40 2.62
C ASP A 93 -4.40 -1.86 2.73
N ILE A 94 -4.80 -1.12 1.69
CA ILE A 94 -4.83 0.36 1.72
C ILE A 94 -5.85 0.88 2.74
N GLY A 95 -7.03 0.26 2.83
CA GLY A 95 -8.07 0.61 3.79
C GLY A 95 -7.60 0.43 5.23
N ASP A 96 -6.98 -0.69 5.51
CA ASP A 96 -6.44 -1.02 6.83
C ASP A 96 -5.24 -0.14 7.19
N TRP A 97 -4.35 0.16 6.25
CA TRP A 97 -3.26 1.12 6.45
C TRP A 97 -3.78 2.51 6.87
N ARG A 98 -4.83 3.02 6.21
CA ARG A 98 -5.43 4.32 6.55
C ARG A 98 -6.03 4.32 7.95
N LYS A 99 -6.72 3.25 8.35
CA LYS A 99 -7.26 3.10 9.72
C LYS A 99 -6.14 3.11 10.76
N LEU A 100 -5.10 2.32 10.56
CA LEU A 100 -3.95 2.24 11.47
C LEU A 100 -3.18 3.55 11.53
N ARG A 101 -3.05 4.26 10.40
CA ARG A 101 -2.44 5.60 10.35
C ARG A 101 -3.22 6.61 11.19
N HIS A 102 -4.55 6.57 11.11
CA HIS A 102 -5.43 7.42 11.92
C HIS A 102 -5.38 7.02 13.40
N GLN A 103 -5.43 5.73 13.71
CA GLN A 103 -5.32 5.20 15.07
C GLN A 103 -4.01 5.64 15.72
N SER A 104 -2.88 5.45 15.05
CA SER A 104 -1.56 5.89 15.53
C SER A 104 -1.52 7.40 15.82
N ALA A 105 -2.13 8.23 14.97
CA ALA A 105 -2.21 9.67 15.22
C ALA A 105 -3.07 10.01 16.45
N SER A 106 -4.17 9.30 16.64
CA SER A 106 -5.07 9.48 17.80
C SER A 106 -4.40 9.05 19.10
N SER A 107 -3.75 7.88 19.12
CA SER A 107 -3.01 7.36 20.28
C SER A 107 -1.87 8.31 20.68
N PHE A 108 -1.17 8.90 19.69
CA PHE A 108 -0.15 9.92 19.95
C PHE A 108 -0.70 11.16 20.65
N LYS A 109 -1.87 11.66 20.19
CA LYS A 109 -2.51 12.81 20.81
C LYS A 109 -2.91 12.52 22.26
N VAL A 110 -3.56 11.37 22.49
CA VAL A 110 -3.98 10.95 23.85
C VAL A 110 -2.76 10.82 24.79
N ALA A 111 -1.66 10.22 24.32
CA ALA A 111 -0.45 10.09 25.13
C ALA A 111 0.15 11.46 25.51
N ASN A 112 0.14 12.42 24.59
CA ASN A 112 0.64 13.78 24.84
C ASN A 112 -0.28 14.56 25.79
N ASP A 113 -1.60 14.44 25.65
CA ASP A 113 -2.56 15.07 26.56
C ASP A 113 -2.38 14.51 27.98
N LEU A 114 -2.23 13.21 28.13
CA LEU A 114 -1.99 12.56 29.42
C LEU A 114 -0.63 12.98 30.03
N LEU A 115 0.44 13.07 29.22
CA LEU A 115 1.71 13.57 29.67
C LEU A 115 1.57 14.98 30.28
N LYS A 116 0.86 15.86 29.59
CA LYS A 116 0.59 17.22 30.07
C LYS A 116 -0.16 17.19 31.39
N LEU A 117 -1.27 16.48 31.48
CA LEU A 117 -2.09 16.37 32.68
C LEU A 117 -1.30 15.84 33.89
N VAL A 118 -0.53 14.79 33.72
CA VAL A 118 0.30 14.20 34.80
C VAL A 118 1.38 15.17 35.25
N ARG A 119 1.99 15.93 34.36
CA ARG A 119 3.01 16.93 34.70
C ARG A 119 2.39 18.10 35.45
N GLU A 120 1.26 18.64 34.98
CA GLU A 120 0.52 19.71 35.62
C GLU A 120 0.04 19.32 37.03
N ALA A 121 -0.46 18.10 37.21
CA ALA A 121 -0.84 17.57 38.52
C ALA A 121 0.34 17.47 39.50
N ASN A 122 1.56 17.37 38.99
CA ASN A 122 2.81 17.39 39.78
C ASN A 122 3.44 18.78 39.87
N GLY A 123 2.73 19.87 39.52
CA GLY A 123 3.23 21.24 39.57
C GLY A 123 4.32 21.56 38.57
N LYS A 124 4.42 20.83 37.46
CA LYS A 124 5.48 20.99 36.45
C LYS A 124 4.88 21.48 35.13
N GLU A 125 5.50 22.47 34.52
CA GLU A 125 5.14 22.92 33.16
C GLU A 125 5.56 21.90 32.10
N THR A 126 4.80 21.81 31.01
CA THR A 126 5.08 20.95 29.88
C THR A 126 5.52 21.78 28.69
N GLU A 127 6.75 21.58 28.25
CA GLU A 127 7.36 22.25 27.10
C GLU A 127 7.46 21.31 25.89
N SER A 128 7.72 21.87 24.71
CA SER A 128 7.78 21.14 23.43
C SER A 128 8.77 19.98 23.45
N HIS A 129 9.90 20.13 24.17
CA HIS A 129 10.91 19.08 24.24
C HIS A 129 10.42 17.83 25.00
N HIS A 130 9.47 17.95 25.92
CA HIS A 130 8.88 16.80 26.62
C HIS A 130 8.12 15.91 25.63
N TYR A 131 7.30 16.50 24.75
CA TYR A 131 6.60 15.77 23.69
C TYR A 131 7.57 15.14 22.69
N SER A 132 8.63 15.88 22.32
CA SER A 132 9.65 15.37 21.41
C SER A 132 10.40 14.18 21.98
N ASN A 133 10.67 14.18 23.30
CA ASN A 133 11.33 13.06 23.98
C ASN A 133 10.44 11.82 24.01
N GLU A 134 9.14 11.97 24.25
CA GLU A 134 8.19 10.86 24.18
C GLU A 134 8.10 10.29 22.75
N ALA A 135 8.00 11.15 21.75
CA ALA A 135 7.99 10.71 20.36
C ALA A 135 9.27 9.95 19.98
N ARG A 136 10.44 10.44 20.43
CA ARG A 136 11.72 9.75 20.19
C ARG A 136 11.82 8.42 20.90
N LEU A 137 11.26 8.29 22.12
CA LEU A 137 11.20 7.02 22.84
C LEU A 137 10.41 5.97 22.05
N ILE A 138 9.25 6.35 21.56
CA ILE A 138 8.38 5.47 20.77
C ILE A 138 9.06 5.10 19.44
N ASN A 139 9.64 6.09 18.73
CA ASN A 139 10.36 5.83 17.49
C ASN A 139 11.55 4.89 17.71
N TRP A 140 12.30 5.08 18.79
CA TRP A 140 13.43 4.20 19.15
C TRP A 140 12.95 2.76 19.45
N ALA A 141 11.84 2.59 20.14
CA ALA A 141 11.28 1.27 20.38
C ALA A 141 10.85 0.59 19.07
N LEU A 142 10.29 1.39 18.13
CA LEU A 142 9.87 0.93 16.81
C LEU A 142 11.05 0.60 15.89
N THR A 143 12.09 1.44 15.81
CA THR A 143 13.14 1.34 14.79
C THR A 143 14.51 0.93 15.31
N GLY A 144 14.73 1.04 16.61
CA GLY A 144 16.06 0.93 17.23
C GLY A 144 16.84 2.24 17.28
N GLU A 145 16.36 3.31 16.65
CA GLU A 145 17.07 4.60 16.54
C GLU A 145 16.25 5.77 17.11
N PHE A 146 16.92 6.70 17.81
CA PHE A 146 16.32 7.93 18.35
C PHE A 146 16.21 9.03 17.29
N LYS A 147 15.46 8.74 16.21
CA LYS A 147 15.25 9.68 15.10
C LYS A 147 13.76 9.87 14.78
N GLY A 148 13.47 10.84 13.92
CA GLY A 148 12.14 11.00 13.31
C GLY A 148 11.81 9.79 12.43
N VAL A 149 10.54 9.42 12.39
CA VAL A 149 10.02 8.36 11.51
C VAL A 149 8.95 8.98 10.62
N ASP A 150 9.11 8.83 9.32
CA ASP A 150 8.08 9.21 8.36
C ASP A 150 6.96 8.16 8.40
N ARG A 151 5.81 8.59 8.90
CA ARG A 151 4.64 7.71 9.08
C ARG A 151 4.02 7.26 7.76
N ASP A 152 4.24 8.01 6.69
CA ASP A 152 3.69 7.70 5.37
C ASP A 152 4.50 6.61 4.67
N GLN A 153 5.71 6.32 5.17
CA GLN A 153 6.55 5.20 4.73
C GLN A 153 6.43 3.94 5.62
N CYS A 154 5.65 4.02 6.70
CA CYS A 154 5.43 2.88 7.60
C CYS A 154 4.51 1.83 6.96
N THR A 155 4.82 0.56 7.20
CA THR A 155 3.91 -0.56 6.89
C THR A 155 2.69 -0.55 7.82
N SER A 156 1.64 -1.29 7.48
CA SER A 156 0.48 -1.49 8.37
C SER A 156 0.91 -2.07 9.72
N SER A 157 1.84 -3.03 9.72
CA SER A 157 2.39 -3.63 10.94
C SER A 157 3.16 -2.61 11.80
N ASP A 158 3.95 -1.70 11.17
CA ASP A 158 4.63 -0.64 11.91
C ASP A 158 3.65 0.35 12.54
N LEU A 159 2.59 0.71 11.84
CA LEU A 159 1.57 1.64 12.34
C LEU A 159 0.77 1.03 13.48
N ASP A 160 0.46 -0.25 13.41
CA ASP A 160 -0.22 -0.99 14.47
C ASP A 160 0.65 -1.07 15.74
N LEU A 161 1.91 -1.53 15.59
CA LEU A 161 2.86 -1.52 16.70
C LEU A 161 3.03 -0.12 17.28
N LEU A 162 3.11 0.90 16.44
CA LEU A 162 3.25 2.29 16.86
C LEU A 162 2.08 2.76 17.75
N ALA A 163 0.85 2.44 17.37
CA ALA A 163 -0.34 2.75 18.16
C ALA A 163 -0.27 2.07 19.53
N HIS A 164 0.03 0.77 19.57
CA HIS A 164 0.18 0.01 20.80
C HIS A 164 1.31 0.50 21.71
N LEU A 165 2.44 0.91 21.15
CA LEU A 165 3.54 1.51 21.93
C LEU A 165 3.13 2.84 22.57
N GLN A 166 2.38 3.68 21.84
CA GLN A 166 1.87 4.96 22.35
C GLN A 166 0.86 4.75 23.47
N GLU A 167 -0.08 3.83 23.30
CA GLU A 167 -1.07 3.45 24.31
C GLU A 167 -0.40 2.88 25.57
N ARG A 168 0.56 1.96 25.37
CA ARG A 168 1.33 1.41 26.48
C ARG A 168 2.09 2.50 27.24
N ASN A 169 2.73 3.41 26.53
CA ASN A 169 3.45 4.53 27.13
C ASN A 169 2.50 5.46 27.90
N ALA A 170 1.32 5.75 27.36
CA ALA A 170 0.30 6.55 28.05
C ALA A 170 -0.10 5.93 29.40
N VAL A 171 -0.35 4.62 29.41
CA VAL A 171 -0.67 3.87 30.65
C VAL A 171 0.47 3.99 31.68
N LEU A 172 1.75 3.85 31.25
CA LEU A 172 2.90 3.95 32.14
C LEU A 172 3.10 5.36 32.67
N ILE A 173 2.84 6.40 31.87
CA ILE A 173 2.81 7.81 32.28
C ILE A 173 1.75 8.02 33.35
N GLY A 174 0.51 7.54 33.12
CA GLY A 174 -0.60 7.63 34.06
C GLY A 174 -0.33 6.94 35.40
N ARG A 175 0.50 5.87 35.39
CA ARG A 175 0.98 5.19 36.61
C ARG A 175 2.14 5.92 37.32
N GLY A 176 2.56 7.07 36.81
CA GLY A 176 3.62 7.89 37.41
C GLY A 176 5.05 7.41 37.14
N LEU A 177 5.27 6.44 36.25
CA LEU A 177 6.61 5.96 35.94
C LEU A 177 7.43 7.05 35.22
N GLN A 178 8.67 7.24 35.66
CA GLN A 178 9.59 8.19 35.05
C GLN A 178 10.12 7.65 33.70
N TYR A 179 10.65 8.54 32.85
CA TYR A 179 11.15 8.22 31.52
C TYR A 179 12.10 7.01 31.49
N ASP A 180 13.10 6.98 32.37
CA ASP A 180 14.09 5.91 32.42
C ASP A 180 13.52 4.57 32.85
N GLN A 181 12.47 4.56 33.66
CA GLN A 181 11.74 3.36 34.05
C GLN A 181 10.86 2.81 32.90
N ARG A 182 10.30 3.70 32.09
CA ARG A 182 9.43 3.32 30.95
C ARG A 182 10.22 2.79 29.76
N LYS A 183 11.41 3.33 29.53
CA LYS A 183 12.26 2.98 28.38
C LYS A 183 12.48 1.47 28.21
N PRO A 184 12.96 0.70 29.19
CA PRO A 184 13.13 -0.75 29.05
C PRO A 184 11.79 -1.48 28.84
N ILE A 185 10.73 -1.04 29.52
CA ILE A 185 9.38 -1.67 29.42
C ILE A 185 8.83 -1.52 28.01
N ILE A 186 8.93 -0.32 27.43
CA ILE A 186 8.46 -0.02 26.07
C ILE A 186 9.27 -0.81 25.04
N LYS A 187 10.60 -0.92 25.22
CA LYS A 187 11.46 -1.71 24.33
C LYS A 187 11.11 -3.20 24.38
N GLN A 188 10.95 -3.75 25.58
CA GLN A 188 10.56 -5.15 25.74
C GLN A 188 9.19 -5.43 25.09
N TYR A 189 8.23 -4.54 25.30
CA TYR A 189 6.91 -4.66 24.66
C TYR A 189 7.00 -4.70 23.13
N ALA A 190 7.84 -3.86 22.52
CA ALA A 190 8.05 -3.88 21.07
C ALA A 190 8.66 -5.21 20.58
N MET A 191 9.56 -5.80 21.36
CA MET A 191 10.16 -7.10 21.03
C MET A 191 9.14 -8.23 21.13
N ASP A 192 8.38 -8.28 22.22
CA ASP A 192 7.36 -9.30 22.46
C ASP A 192 6.26 -9.25 21.38
N TRP A 193 5.83 -8.04 21.04
CA TRP A 193 4.83 -7.82 19.99
C TRP A 193 5.28 -8.37 18.63
N ARG A 194 6.54 -8.13 18.23
CA ARG A 194 7.10 -8.65 16.98
C ARG A 194 7.29 -10.15 16.93
N MET A 195 7.44 -10.79 18.08
CA MET A 195 7.50 -12.26 18.14
C MET A 195 6.13 -12.90 18.03
N ALA A 196 5.06 -12.15 18.36
CA ALA A 196 3.70 -12.64 18.36
C ALA A 196 2.95 -12.40 17.03
N HIS A 197 3.46 -11.46 16.18
CA HIS A 197 2.83 -11.02 14.91
C HIS A 197 3.80 -11.10 13.75
#